data_73ad968cbff8ce43161109241731de45
#
_entry.id   73ad968cbff8ce43161109241731de45
#
_cell.length_a   1.000
_cell.length_b   1.000
_cell.length_c   1.000
_cell.angle_alpha   90.00
_cell.angle_beta   90.00
_cell.angle_gamma   90.00
#
_symmetry.space_group_name_H-M   'P 1'
#
loop_
_entity.id
_entity.type
_entity.pdbx_description
1 polymer ?
#
loop_
_entity_poly.entity_id
_entity_poly.type
_entity_poly.pdbx_seq_one_letter_code
_entity_poly.pdbx_strand_id
1 'polypeptide(L)'
;MRDYHREVFVMLSLDTKHRLIDFSELFQGTINSASVYPREVCKVALQKNAAAVIVAHNHPSGNAEPSKADISITKKLKAALGILDIKLLDHFVIGKGEIVSLGQLGKL
;
A
#
# COMPACT_ATOMS: atom_id res chain seq x y z
N MET A 1 -7.10 -10.92 3.32
CA MET A 1 -7.48 -9.57 3.78
C MET A 1 -8.98 -9.31 3.83
N ARG A 2 -9.77 -9.97 2.99
CA ARG A 2 -11.23 -9.76 2.98
C ARG A 2 -11.90 -10.08 4.30
N ASP A 3 -11.36 -11.06 5.03
CA ASP A 3 -11.94 -11.54 6.29
C ASP A 3 -11.41 -10.81 7.51
N TYR A 4 -10.57 -9.80 7.31
CA TYR A 4 -10.06 -9.00 8.41
C TYR A 4 -11.15 -8.08 8.95
N HIS A 5 -11.34 -8.11 10.26
CA HIS A 5 -12.34 -7.27 10.94
C HIS A 5 -11.82 -5.88 11.26
N ARG A 6 -10.51 -5.67 11.16
CA ARG A 6 -9.85 -4.38 11.35
C ARG A 6 -9.13 -3.97 10.08
N GLU A 7 -8.82 -2.69 9.95
CA GLU A 7 -8.00 -2.22 8.85
C GLU A 7 -6.57 -2.72 9.02
N VAL A 8 -6.00 -3.22 7.93
CA VAL A 8 -4.61 -3.66 7.86
C VAL A 8 -4.00 -3.07 6.60
N PHE A 9 -2.80 -2.53 6.73
CA PHE A 9 -2.03 -1.99 5.61
C PHE A 9 -0.86 -2.94 5.36
N VAL A 10 -0.76 -3.45 4.15
CA VAL A 10 0.25 -4.44 3.77
C VAL A 10 1.08 -3.94 2.60
N MET A 11 2.27 -4.51 2.47
CA MET A 11 3.16 -4.22 1.36
C MET A 11 3.75 -5.51 0.79
N LEU A 12 3.71 -5.60 -0.55
CA LEU A 12 4.44 -6.62 -1.28
C LEU A 12 5.73 -5.98 -1.78
N SER A 13 6.86 -6.56 -1.42
CA SER A 13 8.18 -6.14 -1.90
C SER A 13 8.59 -6.99 -3.08
N LEU A 14 9.01 -6.33 -4.17
CA LEU A 14 9.31 -6.98 -5.45
C LEU A 14 10.72 -6.67 -5.90
N ASP A 15 11.36 -7.61 -6.61
CA ASP A 15 12.67 -7.41 -7.22
C ASP A 15 12.55 -6.65 -8.55
N THR A 16 13.67 -6.46 -9.24
CA THR A 16 13.72 -5.73 -10.52
C THR A 16 12.91 -6.39 -11.62
N LYS A 17 12.62 -7.67 -11.51
CA LYS A 17 11.79 -8.43 -12.45
C LYS A 17 10.34 -8.55 -11.98
N HIS A 18 9.97 -7.77 -10.96
CA HIS A 18 8.65 -7.78 -10.31
C HIS A 18 8.28 -9.14 -9.71
N ARG A 19 9.28 -9.90 -9.25
CA ARG A 19 9.04 -11.14 -8.52
C ARG A 19 8.89 -10.82 -7.04
N LEU A 20 7.98 -11.51 -6.37
CA LEU A 20 7.72 -11.30 -4.95
C LEU A 20 8.92 -11.70 -4.09
N ILE A 21 9.42 -10.76 -3.29
CA ILE A 21 10.43 -11.01 -2.27
C ILE A 21 9.77 -11.31 -0.94
N ASP A 22 8.80 -10.48 -0.53
CA ASP A 22 8.17 -10.59 0.77
C ASP A 22 6.79 -9.92 0.80
N PHE A 23 5.95 -10.40 1.72
CA PHE A 23 4.67 -9.81 2.07
C PHE A 23 4.77 -9.37 3.53
N SER A 24 4.49 -8.08 3.82
CA SER A 24 4.63 -7.51 5.15
C SER A 24 3.35 -6.80 5.58
N GLU A 25 2.84 -7.13 6.77
CA GLU A 25 1.83 -6.29 7.41
C GLU A 25 2.53 -5.16 8.14
N LEU A 26 2.26 -3.91 7.75
CA LEU A 26 2.98 -2.75 8.26
C LEU A 26 2.23 -2.00 9.35
N PHE A 27 0.92 -1.85 9.18
CA PHE A 27 0.09 -1.09 10.11
C PHE A 27 -1.24 -1.79 10.32
N GLN A 28 -1.82 -1.59 11.51
CA GLN A 28 -3.14 -2.10 11.89
C GLN A 28 -3.93 -1.00 12.57
N GLY A 29 -5.25 -1.16 12.62
CA GLY A 29 -6.15 -0.21 13.25
C GLY A 29 -6.71 0.76 12.21
N THR A 30 -7.04 1.98 12.62
CA THR A 30 -7.56 2.99 11.70
C THR A 30 -6.47 3.47 10.77
N ILE A 31 -6.63 3.21 9.48
CA ILE A 31 -5.67 3.60 8.45
C ILE A 31 -6.06 4.98 7.91
N ASN A 32 -5.18 5.96 8.14
CA ASN A 32 -5.35 7.30 7.61
C ASN A 32 -3.97 7.91 7.34
N SER A 33 -3.93 9.13 6.79
CA SER A 33 -2.68 9.76 6.40
C SER A 33 -1.73 10.01 7.59
N ALA A 34 -2.25 10.06 8.82
CA ALA A 34 -1.44 10.27 10.02
C ALA A 34 -0.86 8.97 10.57
N SER A 35 -1.49 7.82 10.30
CA SER A 35 -1.08 6.53 10.85
C SER A 35 -0.14 5.73 9.95
N VAL A 36 -0.06 6.06 8.67
CA VAL A 36 0.85 5.40 7.74
C VAL A 36 2.09 6.27 7.57
N TYR A 37 3.19 5.84 8.15
CA TYR A 37 4.44 6.59 8.14
C TYR A 37 5.30 6.19 6.94
N PRO A 38 5.54 7.11 5.98
CA PRO A 38 6.43 6.83 4.83
C PRO A 38 7.80 6.31 5.27
N ARG A 39 8.33 6.84 6.37
CA ARG A 39 9.60 6.39 6.95
C ARG A 39 9.62 4.89 7.22
N GLU A 40 8.55 4.35 7.79
CA GLU A 40 8.47 2.92 8.12
C GLU A 40 8.28 2.07 6.87
N VAL A 41 7.52 2.54 5.90
CA VAL A 41 7.35 1.87 4.61
C VAL A 41 8.69 1.78 3.89
N CYS A 42 9.41 2.90 3.81
CA CYS A 42 10.74 2.95 3.18
C CYS A 42 11.74 2.05 3.89
N LYS A 43 11.73 2.02 5.21
CA LYS A 43 12.63 1.18 6.01
C LYS A 43 12.46 -0.30 5.67
N VAL A 44 11.21 -0.77 5.63
CA VAL A 44 10.94 -2.18 5.29
C VAL A 44 11.32 -2.48 3.85
N ALA A 45 10.98 -1.58 2.91
CA ALA A 45 11.34 -1.76 1.50
C ALA A 45 12.87 -1.87 1.32
N LEU A 46 13.64 -1.03 2.02
CA LEU A 46 15.10 -1.09 1.99
C LEU A 46 15.64 -2.38 2.61
N GLN A 47 15.09 -2.81 3.74
CA GLN A 47 15.48 -4.06 4.40
C GLN A 47 15.25 -5.28 3.50
N LYS A 48 14.22 -5.24 2.66
CA LYS A 48 13.90 -6.33 1.73
C LYS A 48 14.59 -6.20 0.39
N ASN A 49 15.42 -5.17 0.19
CA ASN A 49 16.05 -4.88 -1.09
C ASN A 49 15.03 -4.77 -2.23
N ALA A 50 13.89 -4.16 -1.95
CA ALA A 50 12.84 -4.02 -2.95
C ALA A 50 13.26 -3.03 -4.04
N ALA A 51 13.03 -3.38 -5.29
CA ALA A 51 13.14 -2.47 -6.43
C ALA A 51 11.80 -1.81 -6.72
N ALA A 52 10.70 -2.46 -6.35
CA ALA A 52 9.34 -1.97 -6.49
C ALA A 52 8.48 -2.52 -5.37
N VAL A 53 7.38 -1.84 -5.09
CA VAL A 53 6.41 -2.29 -4.09
C VAL A 53 4.98 -2.11 -4.59
N ILE A 54 4.10 -2.94 -4.09
CA ILE A 54 2.66 -2.78 -4.18
C ILE A 54 2.14 -2.70 -2.76
N VAL A 55 1.28 -1.74 -2.48
CA VAL A 55 0.64 -1.64 -1.17
C VAL A 55 -0.85 -1.92 -1.28
N ALA A 56 -1.44 -2.38 -0.21
CA ALA A 56 -2.88 -2.66 -0.15
C ALA A 56 -3.39 -2.44 1.26
N HIS A 57 -4.65 -2.06 1.37
CA HIS A 57 -5.34 -2.07 2.65
C HIS A 57 -6.80 -2.42 2.42
N ASN A 58 -7.44 -2.90 3.48
CA ASN A 58 -8.84 -3.29 3.44
C ASN A 58 -9.73 -2.23 4.06
N HIS A 59 -10.94 -2.12 3.54
CA HIS A 59 -12.02 -1.36 4.17
C HIS A 59 -13.00 -2.36 4.80
N PRO A 60 -13.01 -2.51 6.14
CA PRO A 60 -13.90 -3.48 6.81
C PRO A 60 -15.38 -3.24 6.56
N SER A 61 -15.76 -2.02 6.20
CA SER A 61 -17.13 -1.70 5.79
C SER A 61 -17.58 -2.49 4.56
N GLY A 62 -16.62 -2.97 3.76
CA GLY A 62 -16.89 -3.70 2.52
C GLY A 62 -16.87 -2.84 1.27
N ASN A 63 -16.93 -1.52 1.39
CA ASN A 63 -16.87 -0.61 0.26
C ASN A 63 -15.42 -0.33 -0.10
N ALA A 64 -15.01 -0.69 -1.30
CA ALA A 64 -13.63 -0.53 -1.77
C ALA A 64 -13.35 0.84 -2.41
N GLU A 65 -14.27 1.79 -2.35
CA GLU A 65 -14.03 3.13 -2.88
C GLU A 65 -12.89 3.81 -2.12
N PRO A 66 -11.83 4.29 -2.82
CA PRO A 66 -10.74 4.98 -2.15
C PRO A 66 -11.19 6.28 -1.50
N SER A 67 -10.73 6.50 -0.27
CA SER A 67 -10.97 7.75 0.44
C SER A 67 -9.96 8.83 0.02
N LYS A 68 -10.21 10.07 0.42
CA LYS A 68 -9.23 11.15 0.24
C LYS A 68 -7.94 10.85 0.99
N ALA A 69 -8.03 10.23 2.16
CA ALA A 69 -6.86 9.80 2.92
C ALA A 69 -6.05 8.75 2.17
N ASP A 70 -6.70 7.80 1.50
CA ASP A 70 -6.03 6.79 0.69
C ASP A 70 -5.21 7.42 -0.44
N ILE A 71 -5.79 8.40 -1.12
CA ILE A 71 -5.13 9.11 -2.21
C ILE A 71 -3.93 9.93 -1.67
N SER A 72 -4.12 10.61 -0.54
CA SER A 72 -3.06 11.38 0.11
C SER A 72 -1.88 10.51 0.54
N ILE A 73 -2.15 9.36 1.16
CA ILE A 73 -1.14 8.37 1.56
C ILE A 73 -0.36 7.90 0.33
N THR A 74 -1.06 7.57 -0.74
CA THR A 74 -0.45 7.08 -1.98
C THR A 74 0.55 8.08 -2.55
N LYS A 75 0.17 9.36 -2.60
CA LYS A 75 1.06 10.42 -3.09
C LYS A 75 2.32 10.56 -2.23
N LYS A 76 2.17 10.52 -0.91
CA LYS A 76 3.30 10.61 0.02
C LYS A 76 4.25 9.42 -0.14
N LEU A 77 3.70 8.21 -0.23
CA LEU A 77 4.50 7.00 -0.39
C LEU A 77 5.23 6.98 -1.72
N LYS A 78 4.54 7.35 -2.80
CA LYS A 78 5.15 7.40 -4.13
C LYS A 78 6.34 8.36 -4.15
N ALA A 79 6.19 9.53 -3.56
CA ALA A 79 7.25 10.53 -3.49
C ALA A 79 8.45 10.05 -2.66
N ALA A 80 8.19 9.50 -1.46
CA ALA A 80 9.25 9.04 -0.56
C ALA A 80 10.02 7.85 -1.15
N LEU A 81 9.33 6.86 -1.67
CA LEU A 81 9.94 5.69 -2.31
C LEU A 81 10.71 6.07 -3.57
N GLY A 82 10.18 7.02 -4.33
CA GLY A 82 10.83 7.49 -5.56
C GLY A 82 12.19 8.12 -5.32
N ILE A 83 12.39 8.80 -4.20
CA ILE A 83 13.70 9.36 -3.81
C ILE A 83 14.74 8.24 -3.64
N LEU A 84 14.30 7.05 -3.25
CA LEU A 84 15.15 5.88 -3.01
C LEU A 84 15.23 4.96 -4.23
N ASP A 85 14.75 5.40 -5.38
CA ASP A 85 14.65 4.60 -6.61
C ASP A 85 13.80 3.33 -6.43
N ILE A 86 12.82 3.38 -5.54
CA ILE A 86 11.86 2.31 -5.36
C ILE A 86 10.52 2.74 -5.96
N LYS A 87 10.00 1.92 -6.87
CA LYS A 87 8.79 2.25 -7.60
C LYS A 87 7.55 1.78 -6.86
N LEU A 88 6.58 2.66 -6.60
CA LEU A 88 5.26 2.27 -6.15
C LEU A 88 4.43 1.91 -7.39
N LEU A 89 4.18 0.61 -7.59
CA LEU A 89 3.50 0.12 -8.77
C LEU A 89 1.99 0.29 -8.70
N ASP A 90 1.42 0.09 -7.52
CA ASP A 90 -0.03 0.23 -7.33
C ASP A 90 -0.38 0.30 -5.85
N HIS A 91 -1.62 0.69 -5.60
CA HIS A 91 -2.25 0.68 -4.29
C HIS A 91 -3.65 0.09 -4.46
N PHE A 92 -3.91 -1.03 -3.82
CA PHE A 92 -5.20 -1.71 -3.87
C PHE A 92 -6.01 -1.43 -2.62
N VAL A 93 -7.28 -1.11 -2.79
CA VAL A 93 -8.26 -1.03 -1.71
C VAL A 93 -9.14 -2.26 -1.80
N ILE A 94 -9.22 -3.01 -0.71
CA ILE A 94 -9.91 -4.31 -0.67
C ILE A 94 -11.19 -4.17 0.14
N GLY A 95 -12.32 -4.39 -0.52
CA GLY A 95 -13.63 -4.46 0.09
C GLY A 95 -14.15 -5.89 0.12
N LYS A 96 -15.43 -6.04 0.40
CA LYS A 96 -16.11 -7.33 0.33
C LYS A 96 -16.55 -7.55 -1.13
N GLY A 97 -15.91 -8.49 -1.81
CA GLY A 97 -16.29 -8.84 -3.17
C GLY A 97 -15.71 -7.96 -4.26
N GLU A 98 -14.88 -6.95 -3.92
CA GLU A 98 -14.21 -6.14 -4.93
C GLU A 98 -12.84 -5.67 -4.46
N ILE A 99 -11.97 -5.40 -5.44
CA ILE A 99 -10.65 -4.83 -5.25
C ILE A 99 -10.53 -3.66 -6.23
N VAL A 100 -10.16 -2.48 -5.72
CA VAL A 100 -10.00 -1.29 -6.54
C VAL A 100 -8.53 -0.91 -6.61
N SER A 101 -8.03 -0.70 -7.84
CA SER A 101 -6.67 -0.26 -8.11
C SER A 101 -6.65 1.27 -8.29
N LEU A 102 -5.85 1.96 -7.47
CA LEU A 102 -5.67 3.40 -7.64
C LEU A 102 -4.95 3.71 -8.96
N GLY A 103 -4.07 2.82 -9.41
CA GLY A 103 -3.39 2.97 -10.69
C GLY A 103 -4.37 2.98 -11.86
N GLN A 104 -5.35 2.07 -11.85
CA GLN A 104 -6.39 2.01 -12.88
C GLN A 104 -7.31 3.24 -12.85
N LEU A 105 -7.49 3.85 -11.67
CA LEU A 105 -8.29 5.07 -11.53
C LEU A 105 -7.53 6.34 -11.89
N GLY A 106 -6.24 6.24 -12.23
CA GLY A 106 -5.42 7.40 -12.49
C GLY A 106 -5.08 8.20 -11.24
N LYS A 107 -5.10 7.58 -10.06
CA LYS A 107 -4.83 8.22 -8.76
C LYS A 107 -3.45 7.92 -8.21
N LEU A 108 -2.61 7.29 -9.00
CA LEU A 108 -1.28 6.91 -8.55
C LEU A 108 -0.23 7.95 -8.90
#